data_d33b1bb3a4f0af0696451f220ce4162a
#
_entry.id   d33b1bb3a4f0af0696451f220ce4162a
#
_cell.length_a   1.000
_cell.length_b   1.000
_cell.length_c   1.000
_cell.angle_alpha   90.00
_cell.angle_beta   90.00
_cell.angle_gamma   90.00
#
_symmetry.space_group_name_H-M   'P 1'
#
loop_
_entity.id
_entity.type
_entity.pdbx_description
1 polymer ?
#
loop_
_entity_poly.entity_id
_entity_poly.type
_entity_poly.pdbx_seq_one_letter_code
_entity_poly.pdbx_strand_id
1 'polypeptide(L)'
;MEQLKKEHKKATHVCYAYKILCGQEIVKFSDDGEPSGSAGRPILNVIEKTKLENVLVVVVRYFGGIKLGVGGLFRAYTKSASMVCEMVKNGNWKFSKNWKKWKF
;
A
#
# COMPACT_ATOMS: atom_id res chain seq x y z
N MET A 1 0.28 -10.85 -6.24
CA MET A 1 0.83 -10.60 -4.88
C MET A 1 1.47 -11.82 -4.24
N GLU A 2 1.18 -13.01 -4.71
CA GLU A 2 1.81 -14.22 -4.19
C GLU A 2 3.33 -14.20 -4.34
N GLN A 3 3.84 -13.65 -5.44
CA GLN A 3 5.27 -13.55 -5.66
C GLN A 3 5.94 -12.65 -4.62
N LEU A 4 5.30 -11.56 -4.23
CA LEU A 4 5.83 -10.67 -3.20
C LEU A 4 5.86 -11.37 -1.85
N LYS A 5 4.87 -12.18 -1.54
CA LYS A 5 4.87 -12.97 -0.30
C LYS A 5 6.01 -14.00 -0.29
N LYS A 6 6.34 -14.57 -1.43
CA LYS A 6 7.47 -15.49 -1.52
C LYS A 6 8.79 -14.77 -1.28
N GLU A 7 8.96 -13.57 -1.82
CA GLU A 7 10.18 -12.77 -1.62
C GLU A 7 10.31 -12.27 -0.19
N HIS A 8 9.17 -12.03 0.48
CA HIS A 8 9.11 -11.51 1.85
C HIS A 8 8.47 -12.54 2.78
N LYS A 9 9.14 -13.68 2.94
CA LYS A 9 8.60 -14.78 3.74
C LYS A 9 8.28 -14.40 5.18
N LYS A 10 8.96 -13.41 5.72
CA LYS A 10 8.75 -12.94 7.09
C LYS A 10 7.66 -11.87 7.18
N ALA A 11 7.14 -11.41 6.05
CA ALA A 11 6.07 -10.42 6.05
C ALA A 11 4.77 -11.06 6.55
N THR A 12 4.10 -10.37 7.44
CA THR A 12 2.81 -10.80 7.97
C THR A 12 1.69 -10.49 7.00
N HIS A 13 1.74 -9.31 6.38
CA HIS A 13 0.70 -8.84 5.47
C HIS A 13 1.31 -8.11 4.29
N VAL A 14 0.77 -8.37 3.11
CA VAL A 14 1.11 -7.66 1.87
C VAL A 14 -0.16 -7.04 1.35
N CYS A 15 -0.39 -5.78 1.68
CA CYS A 15 -1.60 -5.06 1.33
C CYS A 15 -1.37 -4.20 0.10
N TYR A 16 -2.42 -3.98 -0.68
CA TYR A 16 -2.26 -3.22 -1.91
C TYR A 16 -3.54 -2.50 -2.30
N ALA A 17 -3.37 -1.53 -3.20
CA ALA A 17 -4.47 -0.93 -3.92
C ALA A 17 -3.98 -0.52 -5.29
N TYR A 18 -4.86 -0.55 -6.27
CA TYR A 18 -4.52 -0.06 -7.60
C TYR A 18 -5.68 0.71 -8.22
N LYS A 19 -5.33 1.57 -9.15
CA LYS A 19 -6.28 2.32 -9.95
C LYS A 19 -5.81 2.30 -11.39
N ILE A 20 -6.64 1.78 -12.27
CA ILE A 20 -6.34 1.64 -13.68
C ILE A 20 -7.42 2.33 -14.49
N LEU A 21 -7.00 3.14 -15.46
CA LEU A 21 -7.90 3.76 -16.43
C LEU A 21 -7.67 3.11 -17.78
N CYS A 22 -8.63 2.31 -18.21
CA CYS A 22 -8.59 1.62 -19.50
C CYS A 22 -10.00 1.63 -20.09
N GLY A 23 -10.40 2.79 -20.63
CA GLY A 23 -11.76 3.01 -21.09
C GLY A 23 -12.74 3.28 -19.96
N GLN A 24 -12.54 2.65 -18.82
CA GLN A 24 -13.29 2.88 -17.60
C GLN A 24 -12.35 2.78 -16.41
N GLU A 25 -12.74 3.36 -15.29
CA GLU A 25 -11.96 3.34 -14.06
C GLU A 25 -12.12 1.99 -13.37
N ILE A 26 -11.00 1.34 -13.09
CA ILE A 26 -10.96 0.09 -12.34
C ILE A 26 -10.13 0.32 -11.10
N VAL A 27 -10.72 0.12 -9.92
CA VAL A 27 -10.03 0.25 -8.63
C VAL A 27 -10.21 -1.04 -7.85
N LYS A 28 -9.17 -1.42 -7.12
CA LYS A 28 -9.22 -2.57 -6.24
C LYS A 28 -8.24 -2.39 -5.09
N PHE A 29 -8.54 -3.00 -3.97
CA PHE A 29 -7.64 -3.01 -2.83
C PHE A 29 -7.76 -4.31 -2.05
N SER A 30 -6.74 -4.62 -1.26
CA SER A 30 -6.72 -5.81 -0.43
C SER A 30 -6.10 -5.51 0.92
N ASP A 31 -6.75 -5.98 1.97
CA ASP A 31 -6.25 -5.87 3.35
C ASP A 31 -5.33 -7.03 3.73
N ASP A 32 -5.27 -8.08 2.92
CA ASP A 32 -4.43 -9.27 3.13
C ASP A 32 -4.39 -9.75 4.58
N GLY A 33 -5.58 -9.98 5.15
CA GLY A 33 -5.71 -10.49 6.51
C GLY A 33 -5.66 -9.45 7.62
N GLU A 34 -5.38 -8.19 7.30
CA GLU A 34 -5.55 -7.12 8.27
C GLU A 34 -7.04 -6.90 8.52
N PRO A 35 -7.43 -6.26 9.65
CA PRO A 35 -8.84 -5.97 9.87
C PRO A 35 -9.45 -5.20 8.69
N SER A 36 -10.68 -5.53 8.34
CA SER A 36 -11.36 -4.95 7.18
C SER A 36 -11.32 -3.43 7.18
N GLY A 37 -10.87 -2.85 6.06
CA GLY A 37 -10.80 -1.41 5.87
C GLY A 37 -9.61 -0.73 6.53
N SER A 38 -8.68 -1.48 7.13
CA SER A 38 -7.56 -0.88 7.88
C SER A 38 -6.27 -0.75 7.08
N ALA A 39 -6.18 -1.35 5.92
CA ALA A 39 -4.94 -1.39 5.14
C ALA A 39 -5.14 -1.00 3.68
N GLY A 40 -5.84 -1.81 2.91
CA GLY A 40 -6.05 -1.54 1.48
C GLY A 40 -6.82 -0.26 1.21
N ARG A 41 -7.84 0.02 2.02
CA ARG A 41 -8.65 1.23 1.86
C ARG A 41 -7.84 2.51 2.07
N PRO A 42 -7.02 2.64 3.13
CA PRO A 42 -6.17 3.82 3.27
C PRO A 42 -5.19 3.98 2.10
N ILE A 43 -4.65 2.89 1.57
CA ILE A 43 -3.77 2.96 0.40
C ILE A 43 -4.54 3.54 -0.79
N LEU A 44 -5.74 3.03 -1.05
CA LEU A 44 -6.57 3.52 -2.16
C LEU A 44 -6.93 4.99 -1.97
N ASN A 45 -7.27 5.38 -0.74
CA ASN A 45 -7.60 6.78 -0.44
C ASN A 45 -6.44 7.72 -0.80
N VAL A 46 -5.21 7.30 -0.53
CA VAL A 46 -4.03 8.09 -0.89
C VAL A 46 -3.86 8.18 -2.40
N ILE A 47 -4.07 7.09 -3.12
CA ILE A 47 -3.99 7.09 -4.59
C ILE A 47 -4.99 8.09 -5.16
N GLU A 48 -6.22 8.07 -4.66
CA GLU A 48 -7.26 8.98 -5.12
C GLU A 48 -6.97 10.44 -4.75
N LYS A 49 -6.46 10.66 -3.54
CA LYS A 49 -6.13 12.01 -3.07
C LYS A 49 -5.00 12.63 -3.88
N THR A 50 -4.00 11.83 -4.26
CA THR A 50 -2.88 12.32 -5.06
C THR A 50 -3.19 12.37 -6.55
N LYS A 51 -4.37 11.91 -6.94
CA LYS A 51 -4.84 11.89 -8.33
C LYS A 51 -3.94 11.09 -9.28
N LEU A 52 -3.25 10.09 -8.75
CA LEU A 52 -2.45 9.19 -9.56
C LEU A 52 -3.34 8.20 -10.30
N GLU A 53 -2.93 7.83 -11.51
CA GLU A 53 -3.65 6.90 -12.36
C GLU A 53 -2.70 5.82 -12.86
N ASN A 54 -3.25 4.66 -13.17
CA ASN A 54 -2.47 3.53 -13.67
C ASN A 54 -1.33 3.17 -12.73
N VAL A 55 -1.65 3.10 -11.43
CA VAL A 55 -0.66 2.80 -10.39
C VAL A 55 -1.11 1.62 -9.54
N LEU A 56 -0.13 0.89 -9.06
CA LEU A 56 -0.27 -0.14 -8.04
C LEU A 56 0.64 0.26 -6.88
N VAL A 57 0.06 0.39 -5.70
CA VAL A 57 0.82 0.68 -4.47
C VAL A 57 0.71 -0.53 -3.55
N VAL A 58 1.86 -1.03 -3.11
CA VAL A 58 1.95 -2.19 -2.22
C VAL A 58 2.66 -1.77 -0.94
N VAL A 59 2.10 -2.15 0.19
CA VAL A 59 2.72 -1.92 1.50
C VAL A 59 2.88 -3.26 2.18
N VAL A 60 4.12 -3.59 2.53
CA VAL A 60 4.45 -4.83 3.21
C VAL A 60 4.65 -4.53 4.69
N ARG A 61 3.87 -5.18 5.55
CA ARG A 61 3.98 -5.00 6.99
C ARG A 61 4.58 -6.25 7.65
N TYR A 62 5.58 -6.03 8.46
CA TYR A 62 6.14 -7.07 9.33
C TYR A 62 5.59 -6.90 10.73
N PHE A 63 5.20 -8.01 11.35
CA PHE A 63 4.68 -7.96 12.71
C PHE A 63 5.82 -7.61 13.67
N GLY A 64 5.66 -6.51 14.39
CA GLY A 64 6.68 -6.00 15.30
C GLY A 64 6.39 -6.23 16.79
N GLY A 65 5.39 -7.04 17.12
CA GLY A 65 5.05 -7.33 18.49
C GLY A 65 4.17 -6.28 19.17
N ILE A 66 3.84 -5.20 18.49
CA ILE A 66 3.00 -4.14 19.02
C ILE A 66 1.67 -4.16 18.28
N LYS A 67 0.58 -4.25 19.04
CA LYS A 67 -0.76 -4.16 18.46
C LYS A 67 -1.13 -2.70 18.28
N LEU A 68 -1.38 -2.31 17.03
CA LEU A 68 -1.72 -0.92 16.72
C LEU A 68 -3.20 -0.61 16.83
N GLY A 69 -4.05 -1.64 16.73
CA GLY A 69 -5.48 -1.45 16.58
C GLY A 69 -5.84 -0.93 15.19
N VAL A 70 -7.15 -0.89 14.88
CA VAL A 70 -7.63 -0.51 13.55
C VAL A 70 -7.23 0.93 13.19
N GLY A 71 -7.41 1.87 14.12
CA GLY A 71 -7.04 3.27 13.87
C GLY A 71 -5.55 3.47 13.65
N GLY A 72 -4.72 2.77 14.42
CA GLY A 72 -3.27 2.83 14.25
C GLY A 72 -2.81 2.24 12.93
N LEU A 73 -3.40 1.12 12.53
CA LEU A 73 -3.12 0.50 11.23
C LEU A 73 -3.52 1.44 10.08
N PHE A 74 -4.72 2.02 10.16
CA PHE A 74 -5.19 2.93 9.14
C PHE A 74 -4.21 4.09 8.94
N ARG A 75 -3.75 4.69 10.03
CA ARG A 75 -2.79 5.80 9.96
C ARG A 75 -1.44 5.35 9.42
N ALA A 76 -0.96 4.18 9.82
CA ALA A 76 0.32 3.66 9.36
C ALA A 76 0.32 3.37 7.86
N TYR A 77 -0.74 2.74 7.36
CA TYR A 77 -0.86 2.46 5.93
C TYR A 77 -1.03 3.74 5.12
N THR A 78 -1.79 4.71 5.64
CA THR A 78 -1.94 6.02 4.99
C THR A 78 -0.58 6.71 4.87
N LYS A 79 0.20 6.73 5.94
CA LYS A 79 1.51 7.38 5.95
C LYS A 79 2.47 6.71 4.97
N SER A 80 2.53 5.38 4.99
CA SER A 80 3.41 4.63 4.11
C SER A 80 3.07 4.87 2.64
N ALA A 81 1.79 4.81 2.30
CA ALA A 81 1.34 5.04 0.94
C ALA A 81 1.58 6.49 0.51
N SER A 82 1.36 7.46 1.40
CA SER A 82 1.57 8.88 1.10
C SER A 82 3.01 9.17 0.72
N MET A 83 3.96 8.57 1.43
CA MET A 83 5.38 8.79 1.13
C MET A 83 5.72 8.35 -0.29
N VAL A 84 5.25 7.19 -0.70
CA VAL A 84 5.52 6.66 -2.04
C VAL A 84 4.80 7.46 -3.10
N CYS A 85 3.52 7.76 -2.90
CA CYS A 85 2.72 8.49 -3.88
C CYS A 85 3.23 9.91 -4.10
N GLU A 86 3.69 10.57 -3.05
CA GLU A 86 4.29 11.89 -3.20
C GLU A 86 5.60 11.86 -3.97
N MET A 87 6.42 10.83 -3.78
CA MET A 87 7.64 10.67 -4.55
C MET A 87 7.32 10.54 -6.04
N VAL A 88 6.33 9.74 -6.38
CA VAL A 88 5.90 9.56 -7.77
C VAL A 88 5.37 10.88 -8.34
N LYS A 89 4.50 11.57 -7.60
CA LYS A 89 3.90 12.82 -8.03
C LYS A 89 4.92 13.92 -8.28
N ASN A 90 5.98 13.95 -7.47
CA ASN A 90 7.03 14.97 -7.60
C ASN A 90 8.10 14.62 -8.63
N GLY A 91 7.92 13.51 -9.34
CA GLY A 91 8.87 13.10 -10.37
C GLY A 91 10.20 12.56 -9.86
N ASN A 92 10.31 12.35 -8.56
CA ASN A 92 11.51 11.77 -7.95
C ASN A 92 11.55 10.26 -8.06
N TRP A 93 10.53 9.70 -8.67
CA TRP A 93 10.41 8.26 -8.82
C TRP A 93 11.01 7.83 -10.15
N LYS A 94 11.87 6.83 -10.09
CA LYS A 94 12.32 6.13 -11.29
C LYS A 94 11.75 4.74 -11.22
N PHE A 95 11.27 4.21 -12.34
CA PHE A 95 10.80 2.84 -12.37
C PHE A 95 11.89 1.97 -11.79
N SER A 96 11.58 1.31 -10.72
CA SER A 96 12.57 0.51 -10.03
C SER A 96 11.88 -0.47 -9.09
N LYS A 97 12.66 -1.41 -8.64
CA LYS A 97 12.21 -2.39 -7.65
C LYS A 97 12.48 -1.88 -6.23
N ASN A 98 12.27 -0.59 -6.00
CA ASN A 98 12.48 -0.02 -4.69
C ASN A 98 11.36 -0.41 -3.75
N TRP A 99 11.60 -1.44 -2.97
CA TRP A 99 10.68 -1.89 -1.95
C TRP A 99 10.98 -1.14 -0.66
N LYS A 100 9.97 -0.51 -0.09
CA LYS A 100 10.11 0.09 1.23
C LYS A 100 9.47 -0.84 2.25
N LYS A 101 10.27 -1.22 3.24
CA LYS A 101 9.82 -2.08 4.32
C LYS A 101 9.57 -1.22 5.56
N TRP A 102 8.42 -1.39 6.17
CA TRP A 102 8.06 -0.68 7.38
C TRP A 102 7.76 -1.67 8.48
N LYS A 103 8.32 -1.42 9.66
CA LYS A 103 7.97 -2.15 10.87
C LYS A 103 7.09 -1.26 11.73
N PHE A 104 5.95 -1.78 12.08
CA PHE A 104 5.01 -1.06 12.94
C PHE A 104 4.96 -1.69 14.32
#